data_a61319f744f4b41bfc30fadf538a888e
#
_entry.id   a61319f744f4b41bfc30fadf538a888e
#
_cell.length_a   1.000
_cell.length_b   1.000
_cell.length_c   1.000
_cell.angle_alpha   90.00
_cell.angle_beta   90.00
_cell.angle_gamma   90.00
#
_symmetry.space_group_name_H-M   'P 1'
#
loop_
_entity.id
_entity.type
_entity.pdbx_description
1 polymer ?
#
loop_
_entity_poly.entity_id
_entity_poly.type
_entity_poly.pdbx_seq_one_letter_code
_entity_poly.pdbx_strand_id
1 'polypeptide(L)'
;MKTTAYFSAFLLGAFCYGNLPNSPFIATEIIKGVDVVLELNNGKTATNKVEVGYSFKSGQILATGPGGLANLFNQDKRSEIRIGSNSILQWKSKNELQLIDGSIFVCKENDDAWLLSSVSGSAEIIGVCTFIAESTSNGGYKFICLSGKPILKTDSGETKIPAGRLVLVLGETNALGNAYDIDLLLLLKSSLLINAFEEPPSTMSKIGLAVYSQQLKLKNKYNALIGDAPTDKNLQMWVLGSSQNKKE
;
A
#
# COMPACT_ATOMS: atom_id res chain seq x y z
N MET A 1 -69.13 -29.33 16.11
CA MET A 1 -67.73 -29.13 16.51
C MET A 1 -66.90 -29.16 15.23
N LYS A 2 -66.40 -28.01 14.78
CA LYS A 2 -65.55 -27.88 13.62
C LYS A 2 -64.12 -27.67 14.06
N THR A 3 -63.24 -28.62 13.81
CA THR A 3 -61.81 -28.56 14.13
C THR A 3 -61.10 -27.91 12.97
N THR A 4 -60.54 -26.73 13.17
CA THR A 4 -59.74 -25.97 12.19
C THR A 4 -58.30 -26.36 12.38
N ALA A 5 -57.69 -27.00 11.39
CA ALA A 5 -56.27 -27.33 11.36
C ALA A 5 -55.46 -26.09 10.84
N TYR A 6 -54.54 -25.59 11.64
CA TYR A 6 -53.56 -24.57 11.22
C TYR A 6 -52.38 -25.25 10.54
N PHE A 7 -52.24 -24.99 9.28
CA PHE A 7 -51.04 -25.34 8.50
C PHE A 7 -50.04 -24.21 8.67
N SER A 8 -48.98 -24.42 9.46
CA SER A 8 -47.84 -23.52 9.55
C SER A 8 -46.92 -23.78 8.38
N ALA A 9 -46.94 -22.90 7.39
CA ALA A 9 -45.96 -22.87 6.31
C ALA A 9 -44.64 -22.28 6.82
N PHE A 10 -43.64 -23.13 7.01
CA PHE A 10 -42.24 -22.70 7.24
C PHE A 10 -41.68 -22.22 5.92
N LEU A 11 -41.59 -20.92 5.73
CA LEU A 11 -40.83 -20.29 4.63
C LEU A 11 -39.35 -20.39 4.97
N LEU A 12 -38.67 -21.39 4.41
CA LEU A 12 -37.21 -21.40 4.33
C LEU A 12 -36.77 -20.28 3.37
N GLY A 13 -36.44 -19.14 3.94
CA GLY A 13 -35.76 -18.09 3.22
C GLY A 13 -34.37 -18.57 2.83
N ALA A 14 -34.17 -18.93 1.57
CA ALA A 14 -32.86 -19.09 1.00
C ALA A 14 -32.16 -17.72 1.03
N PHE A 15 -31.31 -17.53 2.02
CA PHE A 15 -30.35 -16.41 2.01
C PHE A 15 -29.40 -16.65 0.83
N CYS A 16 -29.70 -16.03 -0.30
CA CYS A 16 -28.72 -15.79 -1.33
C CYS A 16 -27.60 -14.99 -0.68
N TYR A 17 -26.48 -15.63 -0.38
CA TYR A 17 -25.21 -14.94 -0.16
C TYR A 17 -24.80 -14.30 -1.48
N GLY A 18 -25.48 -13.23 -1.86
CA GLY A 18 -24.99 -12.31 -2.84
C GLY A 18 -23.66 -11.78 -2.32
N ASN A 19 -22.61 -11.81 -3.14
CA ASN A 19 -21.35 -11.17 -2.84
C ASN A 19 -21.66 -9.75 -2.36
N LEU A 20 -21.47 -9.47 -1.07
CA LEU A 20 -21.59 -8.13 -0.53
C LEU A 20 -20.65 -7.24 -1.35
N PRO A 21 -21.13 -6.10 -1.88
CA PRO A 21 -20.27 -5.20 -2.62
C PRO A 21 -19.10 -4.85 -1.71
N ASN A 22 -17.88 -4.86 -2.27
CA ASN A 22 -16.69 -4.49 -1.52
C ASN A 22 -16.90 -3.11 -0.90
N SER A 23 -16.73 -3.01 0.41
CA SER A 23 -16.79 -1.71 1.07
C SER A 23 -15.74 -0.78 0.46
N PRO A 24 -16.13 0.44 0.12
CA PRO A 24 -15.23 1.38 -0.53
C PRO A 24 -14.14 1.84 0.42
N PHE A 25 -13.06 2.38 -0.13
CA PHE A 25 -12.16 3.24 0.60
C PHE A 25 -12.77 4.64 0.65
N ILE A 26 -12.84 5.24 1.82
CA ILE A 26 -13.35 6.60 2.02
C ILE A 26 -12.17 7.56 2.15
N ALA A 27 -12.19 8.65 1.39
CA ALA A 27 -11.21 9.72 1.52
C ALA A 27 -11.42 10.43 2.87
N THR A 28 -10.47 10.29 3.77
CA THR A 28 -10.51 10.90 5.12
C THR A 28 -9.77 12.22 5.17
N GLU A 29 -8.74 12.39 4.33
CA GLU A 29 -7.98 13.61 4.23
C GLU A 29 -7.48 13.82 2.79
N ILE A 30 -7.58 15.05 2.31
CA ILE A 30 -7.12 15.46 0.98
C ILE A 30 -6.27 16.72 1.12
N ILE A 31 -5.05 16.66 0.64
CA ILE A 31 -4.13 17.80 0.59
C ILE A 31 -3.92 18.19 -0.86
N LYS A 32 -4.29 19.40 -1.23
CA LYS A 32 -4.26 19.96 -2.59
C LYS A 32 -5.10 19.16 -3.61
N GLY A 33 -4.71 19.18 -4.89
CA GLY A 33 -5.49 18.59 -5.97
C GLY A 33 -5.35 17.08 -6.03
N VAL A 34 -6.48 16.41 -5.89
CA VAL A 34 -6.63 14.98 -6.10
C VAL A 34 -7.83 14.77 -7.00
N ASP A 35 -7.66 14.00 -8.05
CA ASP A 35 -8.68 13.73 -9.05
C ASP A 35 -8.94 12.22 -9.16
N VAL A 36 -10.20 11.86 -9.42
CA VAL A 36 -10.56 10.52 -9.83
C VAL A 36 -10.85 10.50 -11.34
N VAL A 37 -10.28 9.54 -12.03
CA VAL A 37 -10.52 9.29 -13.44
C VAL A 37 -11.57 8.19 -13.56
N LEU A 38 -12.67 8.51 -14.22
CA LEU A 38 -13.77 7.60 -14.48
C LEU A 38 -13.81 7.24 -15.97
N GLU A 39 -13.84 5.95 -16.27
CA GLU A 39 -14.18 5.51 -17.62
C GLU A 39 -15.69 5.58 -17.83
N LEU A 40 -16.10 6.30 -18.85
CA LEU A 40 -17.50 6.41 -19.28
C LEU A 40 -17.81 5.28 -20.26
N ASN A 41 -19.09 4.86 -20.29
CA ASN A 41 -19.59 3.76 -21.16
C ASN A 41 -19.34 3.94 -22.67
N ASN A 42 -18.85 5.10 -23.08
CA ASN A 42 -18.54 5.43 -24.47
C ASN A 42 -17.04 5.47 -24.77
N GLY A 43 -16.21 4.93 -23.88
CA GLY A 43 -14.74 4.95 -24.00
C GLY A 43 -14.10 6.32 -23.74
N LYS A 44 -14.88 7.32 -23.29
CA LYS A 44 -14.36 8.61 -22.85
C LYS A 44 -14.00 8.55 -21.37
N THR A 45 -13.02 9.33 -20.97
CA THR A 45 -12.67 9.54 -19.57
C THR A 45 -13.24 10.86 -19.07
N ALA A 46 -13.75 10.87 -17.85
CA ALA A 46 -14.10 12.07 -17.11
C ALA A 46 -13.24 12.17 -15.87
N THR A 47 -12.86 13.38 -15.50
CA THR A 47 -12.06 13.63 -14.29
C THR A 47 -12.89 14.45 -13.32
N ASN A 48 -13.05 13.94 -12.10
CA ASN A 48 -13.76 14.63 -11.03
C ASN A 48 -12.79 14.90 -9.87
N LYS A 49 -12.92 16.05 -9.24
CA LYS A 49 -12.19 16.33 -7.99
C LYS A 49 -12.62 15.40 -6.88
N VAL A 50 -11.66 14.98 -6.09
CA VAL A 50 -11.89 14.19 -4.88
C VAL A 50 -11.93 15.13 -3.68
N GLU A 51 -12.96 15.00 -2.87
CA GLU A 51 -13.12 15.69 -1.60
C GLU A 51 -13.17 14.68 -0.45
N VAL A 52 -12.98 15.17 0.77
CA VAL A 52 -13.15 14.35 1.98
C VAL A 52 -14.56 13.76 2.01
N GLY A 53 -14.67 12.47 2.32
CA GLY A 53 -15.91 11.71 2.24
C GLY A 53 -16.12 11.02 0.89
N TYR A 54 -15.29 11.27 -0.12
CA TYR A 54 -15.41 10.57 -1.41
C TYR A 54 -15.22 9.06 -1.23
N SER A 55 -16.13 8.31 -1.84
CA SER A 55 -16.12 6.85 -1.82
C SER A 55 -15.37 6.31 -3.03
N PHE A 56 -14.12 5.92 -2.86
CA PHE A 56 -13.27 5.32 -3.88
C PHE A 56 -13.63 3.84 -4.04
N LYS A 57 -14.06 3.48 -5.24
CA LYS A 57 -14.62 2.15 -5.55
C LYS A 57 -13.69 1.35 -6.46
N SER A 58 -13.85 0.05 -6.44
CA SER A 58 -13.19 -0.86 -7.38
C SER A 58 -13.43 -0.44 -8.84
N GLY A 59 -12.40 -0.52 -9.65
CA GLY A 59 -12.36 -0.08 -11.05
C GLY A 59 -11.92 1.37 -11.25
N GLN A 60 -11.96 2.22 -10.22
CA GLN A 60 -11.58 3.62 -10.33
C GLN A 60 -10.07 3.83 -10.27
N ILE A 61 -9.62 4.90 -10.93
CA ILE A 61 -8.24 5.40 -10.89
C ILE A 61 -8.23 6.71 -10.12
N LEU A 62 -7.35 6.85 -9.17
CA LEU A 62 -7.12 8.07 -8.41
C LEU A 62 -5.75 8.63 -8.78
N ALA A 63 -5.71 9.92 -9.11
CA ALA A 63 -4.50 10.64 -9.49
C ALA A 63 -4.28 11.84 -8.59
N THR A 64 -3.04 12.04 -8.17
CA THR A 64 -2.60 13.21 -7.41
C THR A 64 -1.68 14.06 -8.25
N GLY A 65 -1.88 15.38 -8.20
CA GLY A 65 -0.99 16.35 -8.85
C GLY A 65 0.23 16.72 -7.98
N PRO A 66 1.00 17.73 -8.40
CA PRO A 66 2.16 18.21 -7.64
C PRO A 66 1.78 18.70 -6.24
N GLY A 67 2.33 18.06 -5.22
CA GLY A 67 2.03 18.29 -3.81
C GLY A 67 0.62 17.84 -3.38
N GLY A 68 -0.11 17.13 -4.24
CA GLY A 68 -1.38 16.51 -3.90
C GLY A 68 -1.16 15.23 -3.10
N LEU A 69 -1.93 15.02 -2.03
CA LEU A 69 -1.88 13.82 -1.20
C LEU A 69 -3.30 13.41 -0.82
N ALA A 70 -3.54 12.12 -0.66
CA ALA A 70 -4.83 11.60 -0.21
C ALA A 70 -4.63 10.52 0.86
N ASN A 71 -5.48 10.55 1.89
CA ASN A 71 -5.62 9.46 2.85
C ASN A 71 -6.97 8.78 2.64
N LEU A 72 -6.94 7.48 2.42
CA LEU A 72 -8.10 6.63 2.18
C LEU A 72 -8.18 5.57 3.27
N PHE A 73 -9.36 5.37 3.84
CA PHE A 73 -9.59 4.38 4.88
C PHE A 73 -10.74 3.44 4.51
N ASN A 74 -10.53 2.15 4.75
CA ASN A 74 -11.57 1.12 4.64
C ASN A 74 -11.82 0.49 6.00
N GLN A 75 -12.98 0.77 6.58
CA GLN A 75 -13.33 0.35 7.93
C GLN A 75 -13.46 -1.18 8.06
N ASP A 76 -14.08 -1.84 7.08
CA ASP A 76 -14.33 -3.29 7.15
C ASP A 76 -13.03 -4.08 7.07
N LYS A 77 -12.06 -3.58 6.31
CA LYS A 77 -10.75 -4.21 6.14
C LYS A 77 -9.72 -3.72 7.14
N ARG A 78 -10.04 -2.71 7.92
CA ARG A 78 -9.08 -1.99 8.78
C ARG A 78 -7.80 -1.65 8.01
N SER A 79 -7.98 -1.12 6.80
CA SER A 79 -6.88 -0.83 5.89
C SER A 79 -6.86 0.65 5.57
N GLU A 80 -5.66 1.21 5.56
CA GLU A 80 -5.41 2.62 5.23
C GLU A 80 -4.47 2.67 4.03
N ILE A 81 -4.76 3.56 3.09
CA ILE A 81 -3.91 3.82 1.92
C ILE A 81 -3.67 5.32 1.85
N ARG A 82 -2.41 5.74 1.91
CA ARG A 82 -2.00 7.11 1.63
C ARG A 82 -1.34 7.16 0.28
N ILE A 83 -1.70 8.14 -0.52
CA ILE A 83 -1.23 8.33 -1.88
C ILE A 83 -0.36 9.55 -1.91
N GLY A 84 0.85 9.39 -2.45
CA GLY A 84 1.87 10.44 -2.56
C GLY A 84 1.58 11.45 -3.65
N SER A 85 2.44 12.46 -3.76
CA SER A 85 2.38 13.47 -4.83
C SER A 85 2.74 12.84 -6.18
N ASN A 86 2.11 13.34 -7.25
CA ASN A 86 2.32 12.85 -8.62
C ASN A 86 2.15 11.33 -8.74
N SER A 87 1.13 10.80 -8.11
CA SER A 87 0.87 9.36 -8.07
C SER A 87 -0.42 8.99 -8.78
N ILE A 88 -0.44 7.80 -9.37
CA ILE A 88 -1.60 7.23 -10.05
C ILE A 88 -1.82 5.83 -9.51
N LEU A 89 -2.94 5.64 -8.83
CA LEU A 89 -3.35 4.39 -8.21
C LEU A 89 -4.68 3.93 -8.78
N GLN A 90 -4.76 2.70 -9.26
CA GLN A 90 -6.01 2.04 -9.61
C GLN A 90 -6.36 0.99 -8.56
N TRP A 91 -7.60 1.01 -8.09
CA TRP A 91 -8.16 -0.09 -7.32
C TRP A 91 -8.91 -1.04 -8.26
N LYS A 92 -8.26 -2.13 -8.67
CA LYS A 92 -8.83 -3.07 -9.65
C LYS A 92 -9.93 -3.95 -9.07
N SER A 93 -9.67 -4.55 -7.93
CA SER A 93 -10.60 -5.48 -7.29
C SER A 93 -10.45 -5.48 -5.76
N LYS A 94 -11.20 -6.33 -5.08
CA LYS A 94 -11.26 -6.41 -3.61
C LYS A 94 -9.89 -6.37 -2.92
N ASN A 95 -8.91 -7.09 -3.47
CA ASN A 95 -7.58 -7.23 -2.90
C ASN A 95 -6.49 -6.94 -3.94
N GLU A 96 -6.79 -6.11 -4.94
CA GLU A 96 -5.87 -5.81 -6.03
C GLU A 96 -5.74 -4.30 -6.22
N LEU A 97 -4.53 -3.82 -6.06
CA LEU A 97 -4.11 -2.45 -6.31
C LEU A 97 -3.11 -2.43 -7.46
N GLN A 98 -3.20 -1.44 -8.33
CA GLN A 98 -2.19 -1.15 -9.33
C GLN A 98 -1.62 0.24 -9.09
N LEU A 99 -0.35 0.31 -8.71
CA LEU A 99 0.43 1.54 -8.67
C LEU A 99 1.01 1.79 -10.06
N ILE A 100 0.38 2.68 -10.82
CA ILE A 100 0.82 3.00 -12.18
C ILE A 100 2.03 3.92 -12.14
N ASP A 101 1.99 4.92 -11.24
CA ASP A 101 3.12 5.85 -11.03
C ASP A 101 3.10 6.42 -9.61
N GLY A 102 4.25 6.92 -9.14
CA GLY A 102 4.42 7.59 -7.87
C GLY A 102 4.56 6.66 -6.68
N SER A 103 3.95 7.00 -5.55
CA SER A 103 4.14 6.30 -4.28
C SER A 103 2.85 6.14 -3.48
N ILE A 104 2.77 5.04 -2.74
CA ILE A 104 1.71 4.76 -1.78
C ILE A 104 2.28 4.25 -0.46
N PHE A 105 1.59 4.57 0.62
CA PHE A 105 1.77 3.96 1.94
C PHE A 105 0.51 3.15 2.26
N VAL A 106 0.68 1.94 2.74
CA VAL A 106 -0.44 1.02 2.99
C VAL A 106 -0.32 0.41 4.37
N CYS A 107 -1.37 0.57 5.19
CA CYS A 107 -1.60 -0.23 6.39
C CYS A 107 -2.55 -1.38 6.02
N LYS A 108 -2.05 -2.60 6.03
CA LYS A 108 -2.83 -3.81 5.79
C LYS A 108 -2.93 -4.59 7.09
N GLU A 109 -4.09 -4.48 7.77
CA GLU A 109 -4.32 -5.10 9.08
C GLU A 109 -5.14 -6.40 9.02
N ASN A 110 -5.40 -6.91 7.82
CA ASN A 110 -6.05 -8.21 7.59
C ASN A 110 -5.04 -9.24 7.02
N ASP A 111 -5.36 -10.52 7.15
CA ASP A 111 -4.53 -11.61 6.63
C ASP A 111 -4.84 -11.97 5.17
N ASP A 112 -5.83 -11.30 4.54
CA ASP A 112 -6.13 -11.52 3.12
C ASP A 112 -4.86 -11.28 2.29
N ALA A 113 -4.61 -12.12 1.30
CA ALA A 113 -3.57 -11.86 0.32
C ALA A 113 -3.97 -10.69 -0.58
N TRP A 114 -3.07 -9.72 -0.77
CA TRP A 114 -3.27 -8.58 -1.66
C TRP A 114 -2.31 -8.67 -2.83
N LEU A 115 -2.80 -8.45 -4.03
CA LEU A 115 -1.98 -8.28 -5.21
C LEU A 115 -1.67 -6.79 -5.39
N LEU A 116 -0.39 -6.45 -5.36
CA LEU A 116 0.10 -5.14 -5.78
C LEU A 116 0.82 -5.29 -7.11
N SER A 117 0.30 -4.61 -8.13
CA SER A 117 0.91 -4.54 -9.44
C SER A 117 1.39 -3.12 -9.75
N SER A 118 2.35 -3.01 -10.65
CA SER A 118 2.79 -1.79 -11.30
C SER A 118 2.53 -1.91 -12.81
N VAL A 119 3.25 -1.18 -13.64
CA VAL A 119 3.09 -1.28 -15.10
C VAL A 119 3.48 -2.68 -15.61
N SER A 120 4.57 -3.27 -15.10
CA SER A 120 5.10 -4.54 -15.58
C SER A 120 5.43 -5.53 -14.46
N GLY A 121 5.48 -5.10 -13.20
CA GLY A 121 5.79 -5.94 -12.05
C GLY A 121 4.58 -6.18 -11.17
N SER A 122 4.48 -7.37 -10.56
CA SER A 122 3.43 -7.69 -9.60
C SER A 122 3.93 -8.63 -8.52
N ALA A 123 3.41 -8.47 -7.31
CA ALA A 123 3.64 -9.42 -6.22
C ALA A 123 2.39 -9.57 -5.34
N GLU A 124 2.16 -10.77 -4.90
CA GLU A 124 1.18 -11.06 -3.85
C GLU A 124 1.80 -10.76 -2.49
N ILE A 125 1.09 -10.00 -1.65
CA ILE A 125 1.49 -9.59 -0.31
C ILE A 125 0.66 -10.37 0.70
N ILE A 126 1.30 -11.32 1.38
CA ILE A 126 0.66 -12.23 2.32
C ILE A 126 1.05 -11.85 3.75
N GLY A 127 0.05 -11.73 4.63
CA GLY A 127 0.21 -11.38 6.05
C GLY A 127 -0.05 -9.91 6.37
N VAL A 128 -0.18 -9.62 7.66
CA VAL A 128 -0.40 -8.26 8.19
C VAL A 128 0.89 -7.45 8.12
N CYS A 129 0.83 -6.28 7.52
CA CYS A 129 2.00 -5.39 7.38
C CYS A 129 1.64 -3.95 7.12
N THR A 130 2.61 -3.07 7.33
CA THR A 130 2.60 -1.70 6.83
C THR A 130 3.79 -1.54 5.91
N PHE A 131 3.57 -0.95 4.74
CA PHE A 131 4.61 -0.78 3.74
C PHE A 131 4.45 0.51 2.94
N ILE A 132 5.54 0.95 2.32
CA ILE A 132 5.54 1.93 1.25
C ILE A 132 5.87 1.19 -0.05
N ALA A 133 5.16 1.53 -1.12
CA ALA A 133 5.51 1.12 -2.47
C ALA A 133 5.74 2.35 -3.35
N GLU A 134 6.79 2.32 -4.16
CA GLU A 134 7.14 3.40 -5.10
C GLU A 134 7.42 2.81 -6.47
N SER A 135 6.77 3.35 -7.49
CA SER A 135 7.02 2.96 -8.88
C SER A 135 8.47 3.20 -9.29
N THR A 136 8.97 2.41 -10.22
CA THR A 136 10.30 2.58 -10.81
C THR A 136 10.20 2.76 -12.31
N SER A 137 11.17 3.46 -12.90
CA SER A 137 11.16 3.77 -14.34
C SER A 137 11.21 2.55 -15.27
N ASN A 138 11.59 1.38 -14.76
CA ASN A 138 11.58 0.12 -15.49
C ASN A 138 10.25 -0.65 -15.36
N GLY A 139 9.19 0.01 -14.89
CA GLY A 139 7.85 -0.57 -14.77
C GLY A 139 7.63 -1.47 -13.55
N GLY A 140 8.63 -1.64 -12.68
CA GLY A 140 8.52 -2.32 -11.41
C GLY A 140 8.19 -1.38 -10.25
N TYR A 141 8.49 -1.78 -9.02
CA TYR A 141 8.37 -0.92 -7.85
C TYR A 141 9.30 -1.34 -6.71
N LYS A 142 9.63 -0.39 -5.84
CA LYS A 142 10.24 -0.64 -4.54
C LYS A 142 9.16 -1.03 -3.55
N PHE A 143 9.41 -2.04 -2.76
CA PHE A 143 8.59 -2.42 -1.62
C PHE A 143 9.39 -2.22 -0.34
N ILE A 144 8.92 -1.36 0.56
CA ILE A 144 9.59 -1.01 1.82
C ILE A 144 8.70 -1.45 2.98
N CYS A 145 9.10 -2.44 3.73
CA CYS A 145 8.35 -2.92 4.90
C CYS A 145 8.64 -2.05 6.13
N LEU A 146 7.60 -1.42 6.68
CA LEU A 146 7.69 -0.56 7.87
C LEU A 146 7.31 -1.31 9.15
N SER A 147 6.37 -2.24 9.08
CA SER A 147 5.99 -3.10 10.21
C SER A 147 5.48 -4.46 9.71
N GLY A 148 5.59 -5.47 10.56
CA GLY A 148 5.23 -6.83 10.20
C GLY A 148 6.36 -7.63 9.54
N LYS A 149 5.99 -8.74 8.92
CA LYS A 149 6.90 -9.64 8.20
C LYS A 149 6.15 -10.30 7.04
N PRO A 150 5.64 -9.52 6.07
CA PRO A 150 4.92 -10.10 4.95
C PRO A 150 5.80 -11.03 4.13
N ILE A 151 5.15 -11.94 3.41
CA ILE A 151 5.75 -12.69 2.32
C ILE A 151 5.35 -11.97 1.03
N LEU A 152 6.34 -11.59 0.24
CA LEU A 152 6.14 -11.19 -1.16
C LEU A 152 6.32 -12.42 -2.04
N LYS A 153 5.33 -12.69 -2.88
CA LYS A 153 5.34 -13.81 -3.81
C LYS A 153 5.11 -13.30 -5.22
N THR A 154 5.99 -13.70 -6.13
CA THR A 154 5.90 -13.46 -7.57
C THR A 154 5.94 -14.80 -8.30
N ASP A 155 5.80 -14.78 -9.61
CA ASP A 155 5.92 -16.00 -10.42
C ASP A 155 7.31 -16.64 -10.34
N SER A 156 8.35 -15.83 -10.05
CA SER A 156 9.74 -16.27 -9.97
C SER A 156 10.17 -16.74 -8.58
N GLY A 157 9.35 -16.58 -7.55
CA GLY A 157 9.66 -17.02 -6.20
C GLY A 157 8.99 -16.19 -5.10
N GLU A 158 9.33 -16.51 -3.87
CA GLU A 158 8.82 -15.83 -2.69
C GLU A 158 9.94 -15.43 -1.73
N THR A 159 9.72 -14.32 -1.01
CA THR A 159 10.68 -13.82 -0.02
C THR A 159 9.94 -13.19 1.16
N LYS A 160 10.38 -13.51 2.37
CA LYS A 160 9.87 -12.91 3.60
C LYS A 160 10.59 -11.59 3.88
N ILE A 161 9.83 -10.50 3.99
CA ILE A 161 10.36 -9.14 4.14
C ILE A 161 10.06 -8.61 5.55
N PRO A 162 10.98 -8.69 6.50
CA PRO A 162 10.78 -8.09 7.81
C PRO A 162 10.83 -6.56 7.75
N ALA A 163 10.27 -5.91 8.77
CA ALA A 163 10.34 -4.46 8.93
C ALA A 163 11.79 -3.95 8.85
N GLY A 164 11.98 -2.82 8.19
CA GLY A 164 13.29 -2.23 7.93
C GLY A 164 14.00 -2.75 6.69
N ARG A 165 13.30 -3.51 5.85
CA ARG A 165 13.83 -4.02 4.59
C ARG A 165 13.14 -3.42 3.39
N LEU A 166 13.91 -3.19 2.34
CA LEU A 166 13.46 -2.84 1.00
C LEU A 166 13.76 -3.99 0.03
N VAL A 167 12.82 -4.26 -0.85
CA VAL A 167 12.98 -5.18 -1.97
C VAL A 167 12.48 -4.51 -3.24
N LEU A 168 13.16 -4.75 -4.37
CA LEU A 168 12.68 -4.36 -5.69
C LEU A 168 11.83 -5.48 -6.28
N VAL A 169 10.64 -5.15 -6.75
CA VAL A 169 9.88 -6.00 -7.66
C VAL A 169 10.22 -5.52 -9.08
N LEU A 170 10.95 -6.35 -9.82
CA LEU A 170 11.47 -5.98 -11.12
C LEU A 170 10.39 -6.08 -12.19
N GLY A 171 10.26 -5.04 -13.03
CA GLY A 171 9.19 -4.95 -14.02
C GLY A 171 9.25 -6.03 -15.09
N GLU A 172 10.37 -6.15 -15.78
CA GLU A 172 10.46 -7.02 -16.96
C GLU A 172 10.43 -8.51 -16.65
N THR A 173 11.04 -8.90 -15.53
CA THR A 173 11.20 -10.32 -15.15
C THR A 173 10.21 -10.76 -14.10
N ASN A 174 9.44 -9.84 -13.52
CA ASN A 174 8.59 -10.05 -12.36
C ASN A 174 9.31 -10.80 -11.21
N ALA A 175 10.62 -10.53 -11.07
CA ALA A 175 11.47 -11.16 -10.08
C ALA A 175 11.67 -10.27 -8.85
N LEU A 176 11.96 -10.88 -7.71
CA LEU A 176 12.34 -10.17 -6.50
C LEU A 176 13.84 -9.92 -6.51
N GLY A 177 14.23 -8.66 -6.35
CA GLY A 177 15.63 -8.29 -6.12
C GLY A 177 16.11 -8.68 -4.71
N ASN A 178 17.38 -8.42 -4.44
CA ASN A 178 17.93 -8.61 -3.10
C ASN A 178 17.27 -7.66 -2.10
N ALA A 179 17.12 -8.12 -0.85
CA ALA A 179 16.61 -7.30 0.23
C ALA A 179 17.73 -6.45 0.83
N TYR A 180 17.47 -5.15 0.99
CA TYR A 180 18.40 -4.18 1.58
C TYR A 180 17.86 -3.68 2.91
N ASP A 181 18.75 -3.41 3.87
CA ASP A 181 18.39 -2.73 5.11
C ASP A 181 18.26 -1.22 4.85
N ILE A 182 17.23 -0.60 5.42
CA ILE A 182 17.00 0.84 5.37
C ILE A 182 16.95 1.40 6.78
N ASP A 183 17.26 2.68 6.94
CA ASP A 183 17.06 3.39 8.19
C ASP A 183 15.58 3.80 8.34
N LEU A 184 14.83 3.04 9.11
CA LEU A 184 13.41 3.33 9.36
C LEU A 184 13.21 4.67 10.06
N LEU A 185 14.08 5.07 10.98
CA LEU A 185 13.93 6.34 11.70
C LEU A 185 14.08 7.51 10.75
N LEU A 186 15.05 7.45 9.85
CA LEU A 186 15.23 8.49 8.86
C LEU A 186 14.06 8.54 7.89
N LEU A 187 13.61 7.39 7.40
CA LEU A 187 12.44 7.29 6.52
C LEU A 187 11.20 7.89 7.20
N LEU A 188 10.94 7.57 8.47
CA LEU A 188 9.82 8.16 9.21
C LEU A 188 9.91 9.69 9.31
N LYS A 189 11.10 10.23 9.48
CA LYS A 189 11.29 11.69 9.60
C LYS A 189 11.16 12.42 8.26
N SER A 190 11.48 11.78 7.16
CA SER A 190 11.53 12.40 5.83
C SER A 190 10.27 12.16 4.98
N SER A 191 9.51 11.11 5.25
CA SER A 191 8.39 10.70 4.41
C SER A 191 7.17 11.62 4.55
N LEU A 192 6.76 12.25 3.45
CA LEU A 192 5.52 13.00 3.38
C LEU A 192 4.29 12.11 3.49
N LEU A 193 4.38 10.85 3.06
CA LEU A 193 3.31 9.87 3.22
C LEU A 193 2.98 9.58 4.69
N ILE A 194 3.91 9.90 5.60
CA ILE A 194 3.75 9.70 7.03
C ILE A 194 3.45 11.02 7.74
N ASN A 195 4.17 12.09 7.40
CA ASN A 195 4.22 13.32 8.19
C ASN A 195 3.36 14.47 7.64
N ALA A 196 2.85 14.38 6.42
CA ALA A 196 2.09 15.48 5.83
C ALA A 196 0.62 15.52 6.28
N PHE A 197 0.09 14.43 6.80
CA PHE A 197 -1.30 14.29 7.23
C PHE A 197 -1.47 14.70 8.69
N GLU A 198 -2.66 15.23 9.03
CA GLU A 198 -2.98 15.64 10.41
C GLU A 198 -2.95 14.44 11.37
N GLU A 199 -3.56 13.34 10.96
CA GLU A 199 -3.58 12.12 11.76
C GLU A 199 -2.40 11.21 11.42
N PRO A 200 -1.70 10.68 12.44
CA PRO A 200 -0.67 9.67 12.20
C PRO A 200 -1.27 8.40 11.59
N PRO A 201 -0.46 7.58 10.88
CA PRO A 201 -0.94 6.29 10.37
C PRO A 201 -1.55 5.42 11.47
N SER A 202 -2.61 4.68 11.14
CA SER A 202 -3.29 3.77 12.08
C SER A 202 -2.34 2.75 12.73
N THR A 203 -1.26 2.41 12.06
CA THR A 203 -0.23 1.47 12.52
C THR A 203 1.02 2.14 13.11
N MET A 204 0.99 3.43 13.45
CA MET A 204 2.17 4.18 13.90
C MET A 204 2.87 3.55 15.11
N SER A 205 2.12 3.00 16.05
CA SER A 205 2.69 2.29 17.21
C SER A 205 3.50 1.04 16.80
N LYS A 206 3.03 0.30 15.81
CA LYS A 206 3.72 -0.88 15.27
C LYS A 206 5.01 -0.47 14.53
N ILE A 207 4.96 0.63 13.79
CA ILE A 207 6.13 1.20 13.11
C ILE A 207 7.16 1.68 14.15
N GLY A 208 6.73 2.39 15.17
CA GLY A 208 7.61 2.85 16.26
C GLY A 208 8.34 1.69 16.96
N LEU A 209 7.64 0.59 17.21
CA LEU A 209 8.26 -0.61 17.77
C LEU A 209 9.28 -1.24 16.81
N ALA A 210 9.00 -1.23 15.50
CA ALA A 210 9.95 -1.72 14.49
C ALA A 210 11.21 -0.86 14.43
N VAL A 211 11.08 0.48 14.48
CA VAL A 211 12.21 1.42 14.57
C VAL A 211 13.07 1.11 15.79
N TYR A 212 12.45 1.03 16.95
CA TYR A 212 13.18 0.72 18.20
C TYR A 212 13.93 -0.61 18.10
N SER A 213 13.28 -1.65 17.61
CA SER A 213 13.87 -2.96 17.39
C SER A 213 15.04 -2.92 16.40
N GLN A 214 14.90 -2.14 15.32
CA GLN A 214 15.96 -1.97 14.35
C GLN A 214 17.19 -1.27 14.96
N GLN A 215 16.97 -0.17 15.68
CA GLN A 215 18.05 0.57 16.33
C GLN A 215 18.85 -0.30 17.32
N LEU A 216 18.17 -1.17 18.08
CA LEU A 216 18.84 -2.12 18.97
C LEU A 216 19.71 -3.14 18.22
N LYS A 217 19.25 -3.61 17.06
CA LYS A 217 19.95 -4.64 16.28
C LYS A 217 21.10 -4.09 15.44
N LEU A 218 20.91 -2.93 14.86
CA LEU A 218 21.79 -2.44 13.81
C LEU A 218 22.90 -1.52 14.32
N LYS A 219 22.87 -1.02 15.56
CA LYS A 219 23.94 -0.19 16.17
C LYS A 219 25.11 0.13 15.23
N ASN A 220 24.97 1.11 14.34
CA ASN A 220 25.96 1.54 13.36
C ASN A 220 26.32 0.52 12.22
N LYS A 221 25.45 -0.44 11.94
CA LYS A 221 25.64 -1.42 10.85
C LYS A 221 24.80 -1.14 9.61
N TYR A 222 24.43 0.11 9.36
CA TYR A 222 23.64 0.46 8.17
C TYR A 222 24.49 0.40 6.91
N ASN A 223 24.00 -0.35 5.92
CA ASN A 223 24.62 -0.43 4.60
C ASN A 223 23.94 0.45 3.56
N ALA A 224 22.70 0.86 3.77
CA ALA A 224 21.99 1.72 2.85
C ALA A 224 21.00 2.62 3.59
N LEU A 225 20.90 3.85 3.13
CA LEU A 225 19.95 4.85 3.60
C LEU A 225 19.09 5.26 2.42
N ILE A 226 17.76 5.18 2.59
CA ILE A 226 16.83 5.63 1.58
C ILE A 226 15.98 6.72 2.20
N GLY A 227 16.04 7.92 1.63
CA GLY A 227 15.12 9.00 1.90
C GLY A 227 13.86 8.86 1.07
N ASP A 228 12.84 9.64 1.39
CA ASP A 228 11.63 9.83 0.57
C ASP A 228 11.95 10.80 -0.58
N ALA A 229 12.95 10.45 -1.39
CA ALA A 229 13.18 11.17 -2.63
C ALA A 229 12.05 10.78 -3.59
N PRO A 230 11.48 11.74 -4.35
CA PRO A 230 10.60 11.38 -5.45
C PRO A 230 11.32 10.35 -6.30
N THR A 231 10.63 9.28 -6.64
CA THR A 231 11.18 8.21 -7.45
C THR A 231 11.45 8.70 -8.83
N ASP A 232 12.50 9.43 -8.95
CA ASP A 232 13.07 9.69 -10.24
C ASP A 232 13.85 8.47 -10.69
N LYS A 233 14.04 8.41 -11.95
CA LYS A 233 14.70 7.46 -12.83
C LYS A 233 15.90 6.69 -12.25
N ASN A 234 16.37 7.04 -11.06
CA ASN A 234 17.51 6.41 -10.39
C ASN A 234 17.16 6.14 -8.91
N LEU A 235 17.29 4.90 -8.51
CA LEU A 235 17.27 4.51 -7.11
C LEU A 235 18.44 5.22 -6.41
N GLN A 236 18.17 6.31 -5.69
CA GLN A 236 19.18 6.97 -4.88
C GLN A 236 19.38 6.20 -3.60
N MET A 237 20.23 5.21 -3.63
CA MET A 237 20.73 4.55 -2.45
C MET A 237 22.00 5.26 -1.97
N TRP A 238 21.95 5.82 -0.78
CA TRP A 238 23.12 6.36 -0.13
C TRP A 238 23.75 5.26 0.72
N VAL A 239 24.89 4.77 0.30
CA VAL A 239 25.70 3.89 1.15
C VAL A 239 26.42 4.78 2.17
N LEU A 240 25.96 4.76 3.41
CA LEU A 240 26.76 5.32 4.49
C LEU A 240 27.91 4.35 4.72
N GLY A 241 29.12 4.83 4.45
CA GLY A 241 30.32 4.03 4.51
C GLY A 241 30.39 3.24 5.83
N SER A 242 30.60 1.94 5.73
CA SER A 242 31.16 1.17 6.82
C SER A 242 32.39 1.92 7.30
N SER A 243 32.43 2.29 8.56
CA SER A 243 33.68 2.69 9.19
C SER A 243 34.65 1.54 8.92
N GLN A 244 35.54 1.71 7.95
CA GLN A 244 36.66 0.84 7.79
C GLN A 244 37.41 0.97 9.12
N ASN A 245 37.29 -0.02 9.98
CA ASN A 245 38.28 -0.24 11.02
C ASN A 245 39.62 -0.39 10.28
N LYS A 246 40.36 0.70 10.13
CA LYS A 246 41.77 0.62 9.95
C LYS A 246 42.33 -0.10 11.17
N LYS A 247 42.58 -1.38 11.03
CA LYS A 247 43.55 -2.08 11.88
C LYS A 247 44.90 -1.48 11.48
N GLU A 248 45.42 -0.62 12.31
CA GLU A 248 46.85 -0.41 12.45
C GLU A 248 47.46 -1.62 13.13
#